data_1d60c15c9a1c78a7d9b800f29252cffc
#
_entry.id   1d60c15c9a1c78a7d9b800f29252cffc
#
_cell.length_a   1.000
_cell.length_b   1.000
_cell.length_c   1.000
_cell.angle_alpha   90.00
_cell.angle_beta   90.00
_cell.angle_gamma   90.00
#
_symmetry.space_group_name_H-M   'P 1'
#
loop_
_entity.id
_entity.type
_entity.pdbx_description
1 polymer ?
#
loop_
_entity_poly.entity_id
_entity_poly.type
_entity_poly.pdbx_seq_one_letter_code
_entity_poly.pdbx_strand_id
1 'polypeptide(L)'
;MLRLGRREFGADERVIMAIVNRTPDSFYDQGATFRDEPALARVEQAVADGAAIIDIGGVKAGPGDEVNAEEEARRTVGFVAEVRRRHPDVVISVDTWRHEVGEAVCEAGADLLNDAWGGVDPRLAEVAARYGAGLVCTHAGGAEPRTRPHRIAYDDVVADILRVTLGLADRAVELGVRRDGILIDPGHDFGKNTRHSLEATRRLGELTETGWPVLVSLSNKDFVGETLDRPVKERVLGTLATTAVSAWLGAQVYRVHEVAETRQVLDMVSTIAGHRPPAVARRGLA
;
A
#
# COMPACT_ATOMS: atom_id res chain seq x y z
N MET A 1 5.09 -10.36 13.27
CA MET A 1 3.60 -10.26 13.39
C MET A 1 3.24 -8.82 13.10
N LEU A 2 2.25 -8.58 12.27
CA LEU A 2 1.71 -7.26 11.94
C LEU A 2 0.33 -7.12 12.61
N ARG A 3 0.07 -5.99 13.28
CA ARG A 3 -1.21 -5.75 13.96
C ARG A 3 -1.76 -4.36 13.57
N LEU A 4 -2.91 -4.35 12.91
CA LEU A 4 -3.59 -3.14 12.44
C LEU A 4 -5.02 -3.13 12.98
N GLY A 5 -5.38 -2.09 13.71
CA GLY A 5 -6.64 -2.04 14.41
C GLY A 5 -6.84 -3.26 15.33
N ARG A 6 -7.89 -4.03 15.06
CA ARG A 6 -8.21 -5.27 15.81
C ARG A 6 -7.66 -6.54 15.16
N ARG A 7 -7.05 -6.45 13.98
CA ARG A 7 -6.55 -7.60 13.23
C ARG A 7 -5.07 -7.84 13.47
N GLU A 8 -4.73 -9.12 13.55
CA GLU A 8 -3.35 -9.60 13.62
C GLU A 8 -3.09 -10.49 12.40
N PHE A 9 -1.92 -10.30 11.79
CA PHE A 9 -1.47 -11.03 10.60
C PHE A 9 -0.16 -11.74 10.90
N GLY A 10 -0.12 -13.02 10.65
CA GLY A 10 1.10 -13.83 10.81
C GLY A 10 2.19 -13.41 9.83
N ALA A 11 3.44 -13.78 10.12
CA ALA A 11 4.57 -13.44 9.26
C ALA A 11 4.45 -14.04 7.84
N ASP A 12 3.87 -15.24 7.74
CA ASP A 12 3.68 -15.95 6.47
C ASP A 12 2.36 -15.60 5.77
N GLU A 13 1.53 -14.79 6.41
CA GLU A 13 0.26 -14.35 5.84
C GLU A 13 0.48 -13.26 4.80
N ARG A 14 0.00 -13.49 3.58
CA ARG A 14 0.05 -12.53 2.47
C ARG A 14 -1.24 -11.72 2.44
N VAL A 15 -1.12 -10.44 2.79
CA VAL A 15 -2.25 -9.54 3.06
C VAL A 15 -2.52 -8.66 1.84
N ILE A 16 -3.76 -8.61 1.38
CA ILE A 16 -4.17 -7.73 0.27
C ILE A 16 -4.75 -6.44 0.84
N MET A 17 -4.20 -5.32 0.35
CA MET A 17 -4.68 -3.96 0.55
C MET A 17 -5.30 -3.47 -0.76
N ALA A 18 -6.62 -3.36 -0.79
CA ALA A 18 -7.36 -2.93 -1.98
C ALA A 18 -7.42 -1.41 -2.09
N ILE A 19 -7.09 -0.88 -3.27
CA ILE A 19 -7.13 0.55 -3.56
C ILE A 19 -8.56 0.99 -3.85
N VAL A 20 -9.01 2.06 -3.18
CA VAL A 20 -10.28 2.75 -3.42
C VAL A 20 -10.01 4.26 -3.53
N ASN A 21 -9.92 4.77 -4.75
CA ASN A 21 -9.62 6.17 -5.00
C ASN A 21 -10.89 7.03 -4.90
N ARG A 22 -10.85 8.04 -4.05
CA ARG A 22 -11.89 9.07 -3.92
C ARG A 22 -11.51 10.34 -4.70
N THR A 23 -11.00 10.15 -5.93
CA THR A 23 -10.54 11.23 -6.79
C THR A 23 -11.26 11.21 -8.14
N PRO A 24 -11.65 12.39 -8.70
CA PRO A 24 -12.35 12.44 -9.99
C PRO A 24 -11.46 12.06 -11.18
N ASP A 25 -10.15 12.09 -11.01
CA ASP A 25 -9.12 11.95 -12.02
C ASP A 25 -8.12 10.81 -11.73
N SER A 26 -8.57 9.74 -11.07
CA SER A 26 -7.69 8.64 -10.70
C SER A 26 -7.04 8.01 -11.95
N PHE A 27 -5.80 7.60 -11.75
CA PHE A 27 -4.94 7.07 -12.82
C PHE A 27 -5.49 5.77 -13.45
N TYR A 28 -6.12 4.90 -12.65
CA TYR A 28 -6.58 3.59 -13.10
C TYR A 28 -8.07 3.57 -13.44
N ASP A 29 -8.93 4.03 -12.54
CA ASP A 29 -10.38 3.93 -12.66
C ASP A 29 -11.07 5.18 -13.22
N GLN A 30 -10.29 6.22 -13.59
CA GLN A 30 -10.76 7.46 -14.19
C GLN A 30 -11.91 8.13 -13.41
N GLY A 31 -11.86 8.05 -12.08
CA GLY A 31 -12.87 8.61 -11.19
C GLY A 31 -14.11 7.75 -10.98
N ALA A 32 -14.10 6.48 -11.40
CA ALA A 32 -15.25 5.58 -11.24
C ALA A 32 -15.72 5.46 -9.78
N THR A 33 -14.79 5.55 -8.82
CA THR A 33 -15.08 5.48 -7.37
C THR A 33 -15.13 6.85 -6.68
N PHE A 34 -15.23 7.94 -7.42
CA PHE A 34 -15.38 9.28 -6.84
C PHE A 34 -16.74 9.47 -6.13
N ARG A 35 -17.83 8.91 -6.65
CA ARG A 35 -19.14 8.89 -6.01
C ARG A 35 -19.23 7.78 -4.95
N ASP A 36 -20.03 7.98 -3.90
CA ASP A 36 -20.11 7.08 -2.75
C ASP A 36 -20.60 5.68 -3.10
N GLU A 37 -21.69 5.56 -3.87
CA GLU A 37 -22.26 4.25 -4.23
C GLU A 37 -21.29 3.36 -5.01
N PRO A 38 -20.65 3.80 -6.10
CA PRO A 38 -19.65 2.99 -6.80
C PRO A 38 -18.43 2.66 -5.93
N ALA A 39 -18.00 3.60 -5.05
CA ALA A 39 -16.89 3.36 -4.15
C ALA A 39 -17.23 2.30 -3.09
N LEU A 40 -18.43 2.35 -2.52
CA LEU A 40 -18.90 1.34 -1.57
C LEU A 40 -19.06 -0.04 -2.24
N ALA A 41 -19.62 -0.09 -3.44
CA ALA A 41 -19.69 -1.34 -4.21
C ALA A 41 -18.28 -1.91 -4.49
N ARG A 42 -17.29 -1.06 -4.74
CA ARG A 42 -15.89 -1.48 -4.89
C ARG A 42 -15.32 -2.05 -3.58
N VAL A 43 -15.63 -1.42 -2.43
CA VAL A 43 -15.25 -1.95 -1.11
C VAL A 43 -15.86 -3.32 -0.88
N GLU A 44 -17.16 -3.48 -1.10
CA GLU A 44 -17.89 -4.74 -0.93
C GLU A 44 -17.28 -5.86 -1.80
N GLN A 45 -17.00 -5.56 -3.08
CA GLN A 45 -16.36 -6.50 -3.98
C GLN A 45 -14.93 -6.85 -3.52
N ALA A 46 -14.12 -5.86 -3.12
CA ALA A 46 -12.77 -6.09 -2.65
C ALA A 46 -12.72 -6.98 -1.41
N VAL A 47 -13.62 -6.76 -0.46
CA VAL A 47 -13.75 -7.62 0.73
C VAL A 47 -14.17 -9.03 0.35
N ALA A 48 -15.14 -9.19 -0.55
CA ALA A 48 -15.58 -10.49 -1.05
C ALA A 48 -14.46 -11.24 -1.78
N ASP A 49 -13.59 -10.52 -2.52
CA ASP A 49 -12.42 -11.07 -3.22
C ASP A 49 -11.23 -11.36 -2.29
N GLY A 50 -11.35 -11.06 -1.00
CA GLY A 50 -10.35 -11.41 0.01
C GLY A 50 -9.36 -10.29 0.39
N ALA A 51 -9.69 -9.02 0.15
CA ALA A 51 -8.93 -7.91 0.73
C ALA A 51 -9.15 -7.85 2.25
N ALA A 52 -8.07 -7.75 2.99
CA ALA A 52 -8.10 -7.58 4.44
C ALA A 52 -7.97 -6.10 4.85
N ILE A 53 -7.44 -5.28 3.96
CA ILE A 53 -7.24 -3.85 4.14
C ILE A 53 -7.90 -3.12 2.96
N ILE A 54 -8.64 -2.05 3.25
CA ILE A 54 -9.17 -1.11 2.25
C ILE A 54 -8.37 0.19 2.38
N ASP A 55 -7.68 0.61 1.32
CA ASP A 55 -6.86 1.81 1.29
C ASP A 55 -7.57 2.92 0.52
N ILE A 56 -7.96 3.96 1.24
CA ILE A 56 -8.80 5.06 0.75
C ILE A 56 -7.90 6.26 0.44
N GLY A 57 -7.87 6.70 -0.82
CA GLY A 57 -7.09 7.85 -1.26
C GLY A 57 -7.96 9.03 -1.70
N GLY A 58 -7.81 10.19 -1.05
CA GLY A 58 -8.51 11.44 -1.40
C GLY A 58 -7.78 12.32 -2.42
N VAL A 59 -6.49 12.05 -2.64
CA VAL A 59 -5.61 12.82 -3.54
C VAL A 59 -4.84 11.89 -4.47
N LYS A 60 -4.79 12.22 -5.75
CA LYS A 60 -3.99 11.49 -6.74
C LYS A 60 -2.49 11.67 -6.46
N ALA A 61 -1.73 10.59 -6.49
CA ALA A 61 -0.29 10.63 -6.26
C ALA A 61 0.51 11.41 -7.32
N GLY A 62 0.02 11.48 -8.57
CA GLY A 62 0.67 12.22 -9.65
C GLY A 62 0.29 13.71 -9.70
N PRO A 63 0.93 14.49 -10.59
CA PRO A 63 0.56 15.88 -10.85
C PRO A 63 -0.91 16.03 -11.21
N GLY A 64 -1.51 17.18 -10.88
CA GLY A 64 -2.90 17.52 -11.13
C GLY A 64 -3.30 18.77 -10.36
N ASP A 65 -4.59 19.09 -10.34
CA ASP A 65 -5.12 20.25 -9.62
C ASP A 65 -4.78 20.18 -8.12
N GLU A 66 -4.58 21.33 -7.51
CA GLU A 66 -4.29 21.42 -6.09
C GLU A 66 -5.48 20.93 -5.27
N VAL A 67 -5.23 20.04 -4.32
CA VAL A 67 -6.20 19.55 -3.33
C VAL A 67 -5.64 19.90 -1.95
N ASN A 68 -6.31 20.80 -1.25
CA ASN A 68 -5.93 21.16 0.12
C ASN A 68 -6.43 20.12 1.14
N ALA A 69 -6.02 20.26 2.40
CA ALA A 69 -6.38 19.32 3.47
C ALA A 69 -7.90 19.26 3.72
N GLU A 70 -8.61 20.38 3.63
CA GLU A 70 -10.07 20.45 3.83
C GLU A 70 -10.82 19.63 2.76
N GLU A 71 -10.45 19.80 1.50
CA GLU A 71 -11.03 19.05 0.38
C GLU A 71 -10.68 17.56 0.45
N GLU A 72 -9.47 17.22 0.85
CA GLU A 72 -9.07 15.82 1.05
C GLU A 72 -9.88 15.17 2.19
N ALA A 73 -10.02 15.85 3.33
CA ALA A 73 -10.85 15.41 4.44
C ALA A 73 -12.32 15.25 4.03
N ARG A 74 -12.87 16.22 3.27
CA ARG A 74 -14.23 16.15 2.72
C ARG A 74 -14.47 14.90 1.87
N ARG A 75 -13.46 14.47 1.09
CA ARG A 75 -13.54 13.27 0.23
C ARG A 75 -13.44 11.96 1.02
N THR A 76 -12.76 11.97 2.16
CA THR A 76 -12.33 10.72 2.83
C THR A 76 -13.06 10.47 4.15
N VAL A 77 -13.25 11.46 5.02
CA VAL A 77 -13.74 11.24 6.40
C VAL A 77 -15.11 10.56 6.44
N GLY A 78 -16.09 11.10 5.71
CA GLY A 78 -17.44 10.51 5.68
C GLY A 78 -17.45 9.12 5.07
N PHE A 79 -16.61 8.88 4.09
CA PHE A 79 -16.48 7.57 3.45
C PHE A 79 -15.81 6.54 4.38
N VAL A 80 -14.76 6.91 5.14
CA VAL A 80 -14.15 6.08 6.17
C VAL A 80 -15.19 5.65 7.21
N ALA A 81 -15.98 6.59 7.73
CA ALA A 81 -17.04 6.30 8.70
C ALA A 81 -18.08 5.31 8.15
N GLU A 82 -18.49 5.47 6.89
CA GLU A 82 -19.45 4.55 6.25
C GLU A 82 -18.87 3.17 6.00
N VAL A 83 -17.60 3.07 5.55
CA VAL A 83 -16.91 1.78 5.40
C VAL A 83 -16.78 1.08 6.75
N ARG A 84 -16.40 1.79 7.82
CA ARG A 84 -16.32 1.24 9.18
C ARG A 84 -17.67 0.71 9.67
N ARG A 85 -18.74 1.44 9.38
CA ARG A 85 -20.10 1.04 9.78
C ARG A 85 -20.54 -0.26 9.07
N ARG A 86 -20.21 -0.43 7.78
CA ARG A 86 -20.59 -1.62 6.99
C ARG A 86 -19.66 -2.81 7.24
N HIS A 87 -18.39 -2.55 7.45
CA HIS A 87 -17.35 -3.56 7.58
C HIS A 87 -16.53 -3.34 8.87
N PRO A 88 -17.11 -3.68 10.04
CA PRO A 88 -16.49 -3.39 11.34
C PRO A 88 -15.12 -4.05 11.55
N ASP A 89 -14.86 -5.17 10.87
CA ASP A 89 -13.65 -5.99 11.04
C ASP A 89 -12.59 -5.77 9.95
N VAL A 90 -12.89 -4.99 8.90
CA VAL A 90 -11.90 -4.69 7.87
C VAL A 90 -10.92 -3.64 8.39
N VAL A 91 -9.64 -3.77 8.04
CA VAL A 91 -8.66 -2.72 8.31
C VAL A 91 -8.89 -1.57 7.33
N ILE A 92 -9.05 -0.36 7.83
CA ILE A 92 -9.17 0.85 7.00
C ILE A 92 -7.85 1.60 7.03
N SER A 93 -7.23 1.71 5.85
CA SER A 93 -6.05 2.52 5.57
C SER A 93 -6.47 3.79 4.86
N VAL A 94 -5.79 4.90 5.14
CA VAL A 94 -5.98 6.14 4.40
C VAL A 94 -4.63 6.64 3.87
N ASP A 95 -4.58 6.81 2.51
CA ASP A 95 -3.43 7.35 1.79
C ASP A 95 -3.43 8.89 1.94
N THR A 96 -2.61 9.37 2.86
CA THR A 96 -2.42 10.79 3.13
C THR A 96 -1.04 11.06 3.74
N TRP A 97 -0.48 12.24 3.44
CA TRP A 97 0.75 12.74 4.07
C TRP A 97 0.47 13.89 5.06
N ARG A 98 -0.79 14.30 5.23
CA ARG A 98 -1.18 15.45 6.05
C ARG A 98 -1.68 15.00 7.41
N HIS A 99 -1.11 15.56 8.48
CA HIS A 99 -1.54 15.23 9.82
C HIS A 99 -2.99 15.64 10.13
N GLU A 100 -3.49 16.77 9.58
CA GLU A 100 -4.86 17.22 9.77
C GLU A 100 -5.86 16.22 9.20
N VAL A 101 -5.58 15.67 8.02
CA VAL A 101 -6.41 14.63 7.41
C VAL A 101 -6.28 13.34 8.21
N GLY A 102 -5.04 12.97 8.58
CA GLY A 102 -4.74 11.79 9.40
C GLY A 102 -5.55 11.78 10.70
N GLU A 103 -5.63 12.93 11.41
CA GLU A 103 -6.41 13.10 12.64
C GLU A 103 -7.91 12.86 12.38
N ALA A 104 -8.47 13.53 11.39
CA ALA A 104 -9.90 13.44 11.08
C ALA A 104 -10.31 12.02 10.61
N VAL A 105 -9.49 11.31 9.84
CA VAL A 105 -9.81 9.94 9.40
C VAL A 105 -9.61 8.91 10.51
N CYS A 106 -8.66 9.11 11.44
CA CYS A 106 -8.53 8.26 12.62
C CYS A 106 -9.73 8.40 13.55
N GLU A 107 -10.25 9.63 13.75
CA GLU A 107 -11.50 9.86 14.48
C GLU A 107 -12.70 9.16 13.82
N ALA A 108 -12.73 9.10 12.48
CA ALA A 108 -13.74 8.41 11.71
C ALA A 108 -13.59 6.87 11.70
N GLY A 109 -12.47 6.35 12.20
CA GLY A 109 -12.25 4.90 12.37
C GLY A 109 -11.19 4.29 11.45
N ALA A 110 -10.23 5.05 10.91
CA ALA A 110 -9.08 4.51 10.22
C ALA A 110 -8.12 3.81 11.21
N ASP A 111 -7.53 2.70 10.78
CA ASP A 111 -6.60 1.86 11.55
C ASP A 111 -5.14 2.05 11.11
N LEU A 112 -4.90 2.58 9.91
CA LEU A 112 -3.60 2.70 9.29
C LEU A 112 -3.51 4.03 8.53
N LEU A 113 -2.43 4.76 8.71
CA LEU A 113 -2.06 5.91 7.90
C LEU A 113 -1.00 5.47 6.87
N ASN A 114 -1.34 5.57 5.59
CA ASN A 114 -0.44 5.22 4.50
C ASN A 114 0.27 6.47 3.99
N ASP A 115 1.46 6.76 4.56
CA ASP A 115 2.30 7.88 4.13
C ASP A 115 3.15 7.49 2.93
N ALA A 116 2.60 7.69 1.74
CA ALA A 116 3.30 7.43 0.49
C ALA A 116 4.43 8.44 0.17
N TRP A 117 4.60 9.51 0.97
CA TRP A 117 5.54 10.60 0.70
C TRP A 117 6.71 10.72 1.67
N GLY A 118 6.91 9.68 2.49
CA GLY A 118 8.14 9.52 3.25
C GLY A 118 8.36 10.53 4.38
N GLY A 119 7.30 10.85 5.12
CA GLY A 119 7.41 11.70 6.31
C GLY A 119 7.53 13.20 6.01
N VAL A 120 6.99 13.67 4.87
CA VAL A 120 6.97 15.10 4.51
C VAL A 120 6.30 15.94 5.60
N ASP A 121 5.23 15.43 6.21
CA ASP A 121 4.68 16.01 7.44
C ASP A 121 4.98 15.08 8.63
N PRO A 122 6.00 15.39 9.44
CA PRO A 122 6.41 14.51 10.55
C PRO A 122 5.36 14.35 11.64
N ARG A 123 4.36 15.27 11.73
CA ARG A 123 3.26 15.20 12.69
C ARG A 123 2.29 14.06 12.39
N LEU A 124 2.31 13.50 11.17
CA LEU A 124 1.47 12.35 10.84
C LEU A 124 1.80 11.13 11.72
N ALA A 125 3.09 10.90 12.03
CA ALA A 125 3.50 9.84 12.95
C ALA A 125 3.03 10.09 14.39
N GLU A 126 2.97 11.35 14.84
CA GLU A 126 2.41 11.72 16.15
C GLU A 126 0.90 11.44 16.22
N VAL A 127 0.18 11.69 15.12
CA VAL A 127 -1.23 11.33 14.98
C VAL A 127 -1.41 9.82 15.06
N ALA A 128 -0.63 9.03 14.29
CA ALA A 128 -0.68 7.58 14.34
C ALA A 128 -0.47 7.06 15.78
N ALA A 129 0.51 7.59 16.50
CA ALA A 129 0.77 7.24 17.90
C ALA A 129 -0.41 7.58 18.82
N ARG A 130 -0.98 8.79 18.69
CA ARG A 130 -2.10 9.28 19.52
C ARG A 130 -3.34 8.42 19.38
N TYR A 131 -3.68 8.00 18.16
CA TYR A 131 -4.86 7.20 17.88
C TYR A 131 -4.61 5.69 17.93
N GLY A 132 -3.37 5.26 18.16
CA GLY A 132 -2.98 3.83 18.12
C GLY A 132 -3.11 3.22 16.74
N ALA A 133 -3.10 4.05 15.68
CA ALA A 133 -3.09 3.61 14.29
C ALA A 133 -1.71 3.08 13.88
N GLY A 134 -1.69 2.22 12.85
CA GLY A 134 -0.46 1.85 12.18
C GLY A 134 0.06 2.96 11.26
N LEU A 135 1.30 2.80 10.79
CA LEU A 135 1.94 3.75 9.86
C LEU A 135 2.71 3.01 8.77
N VAL A 136 2.57 3.44 7.53
CA VAL A 136 3.45 3.03 6.42
C VAL A 136 4.57 4.05 6.27
N CYS A 137 5.81 3.57 6.34
CA CYS A 137 7.03 4.35 6.16
C CYS A 137 7.58 4.12 4.75
N THR A 138 7.26 5.02 3.82
CA THR A 138 7.59 4.86 2.39
C THR A 138 8.85 5.63 2.02
N HIS A 139 9.66 5.03 1.13
CA HIS A 139 10.77 5.72 0.48
C HIS A 139 10.30 6.50 -0.74
N ALA A 140 10.17 7.81 -0.61
CA ALA A 140 9.79 8.72 -1.70
C ALA A 140 10.98 9.34 -2.44
N GLY A 141 12.23 9.03 -2.05
CA GLY A 141 13.44 9.55 -2.67
C GLY A 141 13.63 11.08 -2.55
N GLY A 142 13.05 11.69 -1.51
CA GLY A 142 13.08 13.16 -1.31
C GLY A 142 12.21 13.93 -2.31
N ALA A 143 11.34 13.26 -3.05
CA ALA A 143 10.42 13.93 -3.96
C ALA A 143 9.33 14.66 -3.17
N GLU A 144 9.04 15.89 -3.57
CA GLU A 144 7.87 16.61 -3.05
C GLU A 144 6.57 15.91 -3.47
N PRO A 145 5.52 15.92 -2.62
CA PRO A 145 4.24 15.33 -2.96
C PRO A 145 3.72 15.77 -4.33
N ARG A 146 3.23 14.78 -5.09
CA ARG A 146 2.64 14.98 -6.42
C ARG A 146 3.59 15.52 -7.50
N THR A 147 4.90 15.43 -7.27
CA THR A 147 5.91 15.76 -8.29
C THR A 147 6.46 14.49 -8.97
N ARG A 148 6.98 14.69 -10.20
CA ARG A 148 7.71 13.66 -10.94
C ARG A 148 9.08 14.21 -11.33
N PRO A 149 10.13 13.98 -10.54
CA PRO A 149 11.47 14.45 -10.88
C PRO A 149 11.98 13.74 -12.14
N HIS A 150 12.55 14.52 -13.09
CA HIS A 150 13.01 14.00 -14.38
C HIS A 150 14.34 13.24 -14.34
N ARG A 151 15.17 13.52 -13.35
CA ARG A 151 16.49 12.87 -13.21
C ARG A 151 16.72 12.53 -11.75
N ILE A 152 16.79 11.23 -11.48
CA ILE A 152 17.03 10.70 -10.14
C ILE A 152 18.25 9.82 -10.24
N ALA A 153 19.21 10.01 -9.35
CA ALA A 153 20.41 9.22 -9.23
C ALA A 153 20.58 8.72 -7.79
N TYR A 154 20.98 7.48 -7.65
CA TYR A 154 21.38 6.84 -6.41
C TYR A 154 22.72 6.15 -6.65
N ASP A 155 23.62 6.17 -5.69
CA ASP A 155 24.80 5.30 -5.70
C ASP A 155 24.38 3.84 -5.50
N ASP A 156 23.47 3.60 -4.54
CA ASP A 156 22.75 2.34 -4.32
C ASP A 156 21.33 2.66 -3.86
N VAL A 157 20.35 2.42 -4.72
CA VAL A 157 18.94 2.73 -4.43
C VAL A 157 18.40 1.90 -3.27
N VAL A 158 18.84 0.65 -3.10
CA VAL A 158 18.33 -0.23 -2.04
C VAL A 158 18.93 0.16 -0.69
N ALA A 159 20.21 0.51 -0.65
CA ALA A 159 20.83 1.05 0.56
C ALA A 159 20.15 2.36 1.00
N ASP A 160 19.78 3.23 0.05
CA ASP A 160 19.04 4.46 0.37
C ASP A 160 17.62 4.17 0.87
N ILE A 161 16.89 3.22 0.24
CA ILE A 161 15.58 2.76 0.69
C ILE A 161 15.67 2.26 2.14
N LEU A 162 16.60 1.38 2.45
CA LEU A 162 16.80 0.85 3.79
C LEU A 162 17.08 1.97 4.80
N ARG A 163 18.04 2.82 4.50
CA ARG A 163 18.40 3.95 5.38
C ARG A 163 17.20 4.84 5.71
N VAL A 164 16.41 5.21 4.70
CA VAL A 164 15.26 6.12 4.87
C VAL A 164 14.12 5.42 5.58
N THR A 165 13.70 4.25 5.12
CA THR A 165 12.52 3.57 5.69
C THR A 165 12.75 3.10 7.12
N LEU A 166 13.96 2.61 7.44
CA LEU A 166 14.30 2.24 8.81
C LEU A 166 14.37 3.46 9.73
N GLY A 167 14.96 4.57 9.25
CA GLY A 167 14.98 5.82 10.04
C GLY A 167 13.58 6.36 10.32
N LEU A 168 12.65 6.28 9.35
CA LEU A 168 11.25 6.66 9.55
C LEU A 168 10.54 5.72 10.54
N ALA A 169 10.76 4.40 10.41
CA ALA A 169 10.16 3.41 11.30
C ALA A 169 10.66 3.56 12.75
N ASP A 170 11.97 3.74 12.94
CA ASP A 170 12.56 3.97 14.26
C ASP A 170 12.03 5.26 14.88
N ARG A 171 11.95 6.34 14.10
CA ARG A 171 11.36 7.60 14.54
C ARG A 171 9.89 7.45 14.92
N ALA A 172 9.10 6.70 14.16
CA ALA A 172 7.70 6.43 14.49
C ALA A 172 7.57 5.67 15.83
N VAL A 173 8.45 4.69 16.11
CA VAL A 173 8.51 4.00 17.40
C VAL A 173 8.85 4.96 18.55
N GLU A 174 9.84 5.84 18.37
CA GLU A 174 10.18 6.87 19.38
C GLU A 174 9.02 7.79 19.70
N LEU A 175 8.16 8.10 18.71
CA LEU A 175 6.97 8.92 18.87
C LEU A 175 5.79 8.14 19.50
N GLY A 176 5.92 6.83 19.69
CA GLY A 176 4.92 5.98 20.35
C GLY A 176 4.05 5.15 19.42
N VAL A 177 4.32 5.13 18.10
CA VAL A 177 3.66 4.18 17.19
C VAL A 177 4.12 2.76 17.55
N ARG A 178 3.18 1.85 17.68
CA ARG A 178 3.52 0.46 18.04
C ARG A 178 4.36 -0.19 16.93
N ARG A 179 5.46 -0.83 17.33
CA ARG A 179 6.36 -1.50 16.37
C ARG A 179 5.63 -2.50 15.47
N ASP A 180 4.68 -3.25 16.01
CA ASP A 180 3.87 -4.24 15.29
C ASP A 180 2.77 -3.62 14.41
N GLY A 181 2.62 -2.29 14.41
CA GLY A 181 1.72 -1.51 13.56
C GLY A 181 2.45 -0.77 12.41
N ILE A 182 3.78 -0.91 12.29
CA ILE A 182 4.56 -0.20 11.28
C ILE A 182 4.90 -1.13 10.10
N LEU A 183 4.74 -0.59 8.88
CA LEU A 183 5.18 -1.22 7.64
C LEU A 183 6.22 -0.33 6.96
N ILE A 184 7.17 -0.93 6.26
CA ILE A 184 8.09 -0.23 5.37
C ILE A 184 7.73 -0.50 3.90
N ASP A 185 7.83 0.53 3.05
CA ASP A 185 7.53 0.43 1.61
C ASP A 185 8.72 0.96 0.79
N PRO A 186 9.31 0.17 -0.11
CA PRO A 186 10.37 0.64 -1.01
C PRO A 186 9.93 1.75 -1.96
N GLY A 187 8.64 2.02 -2.09
CA GLY A 187 8.11 3.15 -2.85
C GLY A 187 8.42 3.07 -4.34
N HIS A 188 8.08 1.96 -5.01
CA HIS A 188 8.24 1.81 -6.47
C HIS A 188 7.60 2.98 -7.21
N ASP A 189 8.32 3.56 -8.19
CA ASP A 189 8.01 4.75 -8.98
C ASP A 189 8.00 6.10 -8.21
N PHE A 190 8.06 6.08 -6.88
CA PHE A 190 8.22 7.30 -6.09
C PHE A 190 9.70 7.66 -5.97
N GLY A 191 10.09 8.81 -6.55
CA GLY A 191 11.48 9.21 -6.58
C GLY A 191 12.41 8.17 -7.24
N LYS A 192 11.90 7.36 -8.17
CA LYS A 192 12.63 6.28 -8.84
C LYS A 192 12.29 6.22 -10.33
N ASN A 193 13.28 5.84 -11.13
CA ASN A 193 13.04 5.43 -12.52
C ASN A 193 12.78 3.90 -12.60
N THR A 194 12.48 3.42 -13.79
CA THR A 194 12.20 2.00 -14.06
C THR A 194 13.32 1.07 -13.58
N ARG A 195 14.59 1.41 -13.81
CA ARG A 195 15.72 0.60 -13.38
C ARG A 195 15.84 0.52 -11.87
N HIS A 196 15.61 1.63 -11.17
CA HIS A 196 15.60 1.68 -9.71
C HIS A 196 14.46 0.86 -9.13
N SER A 197 13.26 0.89 -9.73
CA SER A 197 12.11 0.09 -9.28
C SER A 197 12.34 -1.40 -9.51
N LEU A 198 12.95 -1.79 -10.65
CA LEU A 198 13.37 -3.17 -10.91
C LEU A 198 14.45 -3.65 -9.94
N GLU A 199 15.43 -2.79 -9.61
CA GLU A 199 16.48 -3.10 -8.65
C GLU A 199 15.91 -3.29 -7.24
N ALA A 200 15.01 -2.40 -6.81
CA ALA A 200 14.30 -2.51 -5.52
C ALA A 200 13.50 -3.83 -5.44
N THR A 201 12.85 -4.24 -6.53
CA THR A 201 12.15 -5.54 -6.60
C THR A 201 13.13 -6.71 -6.52
N ARG A 202 14.24 -6.67 -7.27
CA ARG A 202 15.24 -7.74 -7.31
C ARG A 202 15.87 -7.99 -5.94
N ARG A 203 16.13 -6.92 -5.19
CA ARG A 203 16.80 -6.94 -3.89
C ARG A 203 15.83 -6.77 -2.72
N LEU A 204 14.54 -7.05 -2.92
CA LEU A 204 13.49 -6.88 -1.89
C LEU A 204 13.77 -7.74 -0.65
N GLY A 205 14.49 -8.86 -0.80
CA GLY A 205 14.93 -9.69 0.31
C GLY A 205 15.70 -8.93 1.40
N GLU A 206 16.50 -7.94 1.01
CA GLU A 206 17.26 -7.11 1.97
C GLU A 206 16.33 -6.29 2.89
N LEU A 207 15.14 -5.88 2.38
CA LEU A 207 14.14 -5.19 3.20
C LEU A 207 13.43 -6.18 4.12
N THR A 208 13.04 -7.36 3.61
CA THR A 208 12.31 -8.36 4.39
C THR A 208 13.17 -8.97 5.50
N GLU A 209 14.49 -9.07 5.31
CA GLU A 209 15.47 -9.51 6.31
C GLU A 209 15.63 -8.54 7.48
N THR A 210 15.17 -7.29 7.36
CA THR A 210 15.19 -6.31 8.47
C THR A 210 14.24 -6.68 9.61
N GLY A 211 13.29 -7.58 9.36
CA GLY A 211 12.26 -7.98 10.30
C GLY A 211 11.09 -6.99 10.43
N TRP A 212 11.06 -5.92 9.64
CA TRP A 212 9.88 -5.09 9.47
C TRP A 212 8.92 -5.69 8.44
N PRO A 213 7.58 -5.63 8.64
CA PRO A 213 6.61 -5.96 7.61
C PRO A 213 6.82 -5.08 6.38
N VAL A 214 6.91 -5.70 5.19
CA VAL A 214 7.13 -4.98 3.94
C VAL A 214 5.83 -4.89 3.16
N LEU A 215 5.42 -3.66 2.84
CA LEU A 215 4.35 -3.37 1.90
C LEU A 215 4.96 -3.11 0.51
N VAL A 216 4.31 -3.61 -0.54
CA VAL A 216 4.65 -3.29 -1.92
C VAL A 216 3.41 -2.77 -2.67
N SER A 217 3.59 -1.70 -3.42
CA SER A 217 2.57 -1.09 -4.27
C SER A 217 3.04 -1.13 -5.73
N LEU A 218 2.68 -2.19 -6.46
CA LEU A 218 3.19 -2.51 -7.79
C LEU A 218 2.17 -2.31 -8.90
N SER A 219 0.88 -2.23 -8.53
CA SER A 219 -0.26 -2.36 -9.42
C SER A 219 -0.28 -1.30 -10.51
N ASN A 220 -0.13 -1.76 -11.76
CA ASN A 220 -0.19 -0.99 -13.00
C ASN A 220 0.79 0.20 -13.09
N LYS A 221 1.86 0.18 -12.30
CA LYS A 221 2.87 1.24 -12.23
C LYS A 221 3.68 1.39 -13.51
N ASP A 222 4.31 2.55 -13.66
CA ASP A 222 5.02 2.92 -14.90
C ASP A 222 6.23 2.02 -15.16
N PHE A 223 6.96 1.59 -14.10
CA PHE A 223 8.08 0.66 -14.29
C PHE A 223 7.64 -0.68 -14.92
N VAL A 224 6.43 -1.18 -14.64
CA VAL A 224 5.87 -2.37 -15.28
C VAL A 224 5.55 -2.09 -16.74
N GLY A 225 4.90 -0.96 -17.00
CA GLY A 225 4.54 -0.52 -18.34
C GLY A 225 5.75 -0.31 -19.24
N GLU A 226 6.76 0.42 -18.75
CA GLU A 226 8.01 0.67 -19.48
C GLU A 226 8.81 -0.61 -19.73
N THR A 227 8.88 -1.53 -18.74
CA THR A 227 9.58 -2.79 -18.91
C THR A 227 8.99 -3.65 -20.02
N LEU A 228 7.66 -3.63 -20.19
CA LEU A 228 6.94 -4.49 -21.11
C LEU A 228 6.46 -3.78 -22.38
N ASP A 229 6.69 -2.45 -22.49
CA ASP A 229 6.13 -1.60 -23.52
C ASP A 229 4.59 -1.75 -23.61
N ARG A 230 3.91 -1.53 -22.45
CA ARG A 230 2.45 -1.71 -22.33
C ARG A 230 1.74 -0.50 -21.75
N PRO A 231 0.60 -0.11 -22.36
CA PRO A 231 -0.26 0.91 -21.78
C PRO A 231 -0.89 0.40 -20.47
N VAL A 232 -1.38 1.33 -19.63
CA VAL A 232 -1.87 1.03 -18.26
C VAL A 232 -2.83 -0.15 -18.20
N LYS A 233 -3.78 -0.24 -19.13
CA LYS A 233 -4.82 -1.29 -19.14
C LYS A 233 -4.30 -2.69 -19.47
N GLU A 234 -3.06 -2.79 -19.95
CA GLU A 234 -2.41 -4.06 -20.34
C GLU A 234 -1.30 -4.49 -19.37
N ARG A 235 -1.15 -3.80 -18.22
CA ARG A 235 -0.07 -4.06 -17.25
C ARG A 235 -0.39 -5.13 -16.21
N VAL A 236 -1.60 -5.67 -16.18
CA VAL A 236 -2.06 -6.61 -15.15
C VAL A 236 -1.15 -7.84 -15.07
N LEU A 237 -0.80 -8.47 -16.19
CA LEU A 237 0.07 -9.66 -16.18
C LEU A 237 1.47 -9.34 -15.63
N GLY A 238 2.06 -8.20 -16.01
CA GLY A 238 3.33 -7.75 -15.45
C GLY A 238 3.24 -7.44 -13.96
N THR A 239 2.16 -6.82 -13.53
CA THR A 239 1.85 -6.58 -12.11
C THR A 239 1.80 -7.89 -11.33
N LEU A 240 1.07 -8.89 -11.82
CA LEU A 240 0.92 -10.20 -11.16
C LEU A 240 2.26 -10.95 -11.11
N ALA A 241 3.07 -10.90 -12.16
CA ALA A 241 4.40 -11.48 -12.19
C ALA A 241 5.32 -10.84 -11.13
N THR A 242 5.34 -9.50 -11.05
CA THR A 242 6.12 -8.76 -10.06
C THR A 242 5.61 -9.02 -8.63
N THR A 243 4.29 -9.17 -8.47
CA THR A 243 3.67 -9.56 -7.20
C THR A 243 4.12 -10.95 -6.76
N ALA A 244 4.16 -11.93 -7.65
CA ALA A 244 4.62 -13.27 -7.35
C ALA A 244 6.09 -13.29 -6.89
N VAL A 245 6.97 -12.54 -7.59
CA VAL A 245 8.38 -12.40 -7.22
C VAL A 245 8.50 -11.73 -5.84
N SER A 246 7.76 -10.66 -5.59
CA SER A 246 7.78 -9.95 -4.30
C SER A 246 7.28 -10.84 -3.15
N ALA A 247 6.28 -11.68 -3.41
CA ALA A 247 5.75 -12.63 -2.44
C ALA A 247 6.77 -13.74 -2.11
N TRP A 248 7.48 -14.23 -3.13
CA TRP A 248 8.57 -15.19 -2.95
C TRP A 248 9.72 -14.61 -2.13
N LEU A 249 10.02 -13.32 -2.32
CA LEU A 249 11.05 -12.58 -1.59
C LEU A 249 10.60 -12.10 -0.19
N GLY A 250 9.38 -12.42 0.25
CA GLY A 250 8.94 -12.23 1.62
C GLY A 250 8.11 -10.96 1.89
N ALA A 251 7.72 -10.17 0.88
CA ALA A 251 6.78 -9.07 1.12
C ALA A 251 5.47 -9.58 1.75
N GLN A 252 4.91 -8.79 2.66
CA GLN A 252 3.74 -9.21 3.44
C GLN A 252 2.44 -8.55 2.98
N VAL A 253 2.45 -7.26 2.63
CA VAL A 253 1.26 -6.49 2.24
C VAL A 253 1.35 -6.04 0.79
N TYR A 254 0.27 -6.21 0.04
CA TYR A 254 0.19 -5.93 -1.40
C TYR A 254 -0.93 -4.94 -1.67
N ARG A 255 -0.55 -3.72 -2.06
CA ARG A 255 -1.48 -2.63 -2.41
C ARG A 255 -1.83 -2.72 -3.89
N VAL A 256 -3.10 -3.08 -4.20
CA VAL A 256 -3.50 -3.52 -5.54
C VAL A 256 -4.88 -3.01 -5.97
N HIS A 257 -5.08 -2.98 -7.30
CA HIS A 257 -6.40 -2.77 -7.91
C HIS A 257 -7.11 -4.12 -8.16
N GLU A 258 -6.40 -5.13 -8.65
CA GLU A 258 -6.93 -6.44 -9.05
C GLU A 258 -6.86 -7.43 -7.87
N VAL A 259 -7.85 -7.38 -6.98
CA VAL A 259 -7.85 -8.16 -5.72
C VAL A 259 -7.97 -9.66 -5.99
N ALA A 260 -8.94 -10.09 -6.80
CA ALA A 260 -9.21 -11.49 -7.06
C ALA A 260 -8.02 -12.21 -7.74
N GLU A 261 -7.43 -11.58 -8.75
CA GLU A 261 -6.27 -12.09 -9.47
C GLU A 261 -5.03 -12.14 -8.56
N THR A 262 -4.84 -11.08 -7.77
CA THR A 262 -3.73 -11.01 -6.80
C THR A 262 -3.89 -12.10 -5.73
N ARG A 263 -5.09 -12.36 -5.23
CA ARG A 263 -5.34 -13.43 -4.27
C ARG A 263 -4.93 -14.79 -4.82
N GLN A 264 -5.25 -15.09 -6.07
CA GLN A 264 -4.85 -16.35 -6.71
C GLN A 264 -3.32 -16.48 -6.80
N VAL A 265 -2.62 -15.41 -7.18
CA VAL A 265 -1.15 -15.39 -7.24
C VAL A 265 -0.54 -15.63 -5.87
N LEU A 266 -1.00 -14.91 -4.85
CA LEU A 266 -0.47 -15.02 -3.49
C LEU A 266 -0.75 -16.39 -2.88
N ASP A 267 -1.93 -16.95 -3.13
CA ASP A 267 -2.27 -18.30 -2.69
C ASP A 267 -1.39 -19.36 -3.37
N MET A 268 -1.11 -19.20 -4.66
CA MET A 268 -0.22 -20.10 -5.39
C MET A 268 1.21 -20.02 -4.85
N VAL A 269 1.75 -18.82 -4.65
CA VAL A 269 3.10 -18.63 -4.09
C VAL A 269 3.20 -19.20 -2.68
N SER A 270 2.21 -18.93 -1.80
CA SER A 270 2.18 -19.46 -0.43
C SER A 270 2.10 -20.98 -0.40
N THR A 271 1.38 -21.58 -1.36
CA THR A 271 1.30 -23.05 -1.47
C THR A 271 2.63 -23.65 -1.96
N ILE A 272 3.29 -23.03 -2.94
CA ILE A 272 4.62 -23.45 -3.41
C ILE A 272 5.65 -23.34 -2.28
N ALA A 273 5.59 -22.28 -1.49
CA ALA A 273 6.47 -22.07 -0.33
C ALA A 273 6.18 -23.00 0.87
N GLY A 274 5.09 -23.76 0.82
CA GLY A 274 4.69 -24.68 1.90
C GLY A 274 4.01 -24.02 3.10
N HIS A 275 3.63 -22.74 2.99
CA HIS A 275 2.94 -22.00 4.05
C HIS A 275 1.46 -22.33 4.16
N ARG A 276 0.89 -22.98 3.14
CA ARG A 276 -0.50 -23.49 3.16
C ARG A 276 -0.64 -24.73 2.29
N PRO A 277 -1.60 -25.63 2.58
CA PRO A 277 -1.91 -26.75 1.70
C PRO A 277 -2.61 -26.26 0.42
N PRO A 278 -2.58 -27.06 -0.67
CA PRO A 278 -3.43 -26.80 -1.82
C PRO A 278 -4.90 -26.90 -1.44
N ALA A 279 -5.75 -26.06 -2.03
CA ALA A 279 -7.19 -26.06 -1.77
C ALA A 279 -7.83 -27.42 -2.08
N VAL A 280 -7.33 -28.11 -3.11
CA VAL A 280 -7.76 -29.47 -3.50
C VAL A 280 -6.54 -30.24 -4.01
N ALA A 281 -6.35 -31.47 -3.53
CA ALA A 281 -5.34 -32.39 -4.02
C ALA A 281 -6.05 -33.69 -4.47
N ARG A 282 -6.25 -33.86 -5.78
CA ARG A 282 -6.91 -35.04 -6.35
C ARG A 282 -6.01 -35.82 -7.31
N ARG A 283 -5.04 -35.15 -7.94
CA ARG A 283 -4.18 -35.76 -8.95
C ARG A 283 -3.17 -36.71 -8.26
N GLY A 284 -3.12 -37.96 -8.72
CA GLY A 284 -2.20 -38.96 -8.20
C GLY A 284 -2.48 -39.50 -6.81
N LEU A 285 -3.62 -39.12 -6.23
CA LEU A 285 -4.14 -39.66 -4.97
C LEU A 285 -5.28 -40.65 -5.33
N ALA A 286 -4.92 -41.83 -5.76
CA ALA A 286 -5.85 -42.95 -5.98
C ALA A 286 -5.96 -43.79 -4.69
#